data_22a771e13bbf4355063d09240f409493
#
_entry.id   22a771e13bbf4355063d09240f409493
#
_cell.length_a   1.000
_cell.length_b   1.000
_cell.length_c   1.000
_cell.angle_alpha   90.00
_cell.angle_beta   90.00
_cell.angle_gamma   90.00
#
_symmetry.space_group_name_H-M   'P 1'
#
loop_
_entity.id
_entity.type
_entity.pdbx_description
1 polymer ?
#
loop_
_entity_poly.entity_id
_entity_poly.type
_entity_poly.pdbx_seq_one_letter_code
_entity_poly.pdbx_strand_id
1 'polypeptide(L)'
;MKKTLVAAAILSLALTACGGGSDTAAQTPSAKPEAEQSGKLNIYNWSDYVDPETVAAFEKETGIKTRSDYYDSNETLEAKVLTGKSGYDLTAPSIANVGRQIKAGAYQKIDKAQIPHYGNIDKDLLKMMEAVDPGNEYAVPYFWGINTLAINTRQVQKALGTDKLPENEWDLVFNPEYTAKLKSCGISYFDSAIEQIPLALHYLGKDPNSENPEDIKAAVDMMKAVRGDVKRFSSSGYIDDMAAGNLCAAIGYGGDLNIAKTRAEEAANGVEIKVLTPKTGVGVWVDSFMIPRDAQNVANAHRYIDYTLRPEVAAKNGSFVTYAPASRPARELMDEKYTSDASIFPNKELMEKSFIVSPKSAESVKLGVKLWQGLKAGK
;
A
#
# COMPACT_ATOMS: atom_id res chain seq x y z
N MET A 1 -56.71 -45.02 -15.92
CA MET A 1 -57.87 -45.59 -15.16
C MET A 1 -57.92 -44.94 -13.80
N LYS A 2 -59.12 -44.41 -13.48
CA LYS A 2 -59.65 -43.94 -12.15
C LYS A 2 -58.97 -42.74 -11.53
N LYS A 3 -59.48 -41.42 -11.57
CA LYS A 3 -60.78 -40.93 -10.99
C LYS A 3 -60.74 -41.07 -9.45
N THR A 4 -60.89 -40.04 -8.60
CA THR A 4 -62.05 -39.14 -8.40
C THR A 4 -61.72 -38.11 -7.33
N LEU A 5 -61.98 -36.81 -7.49
CA LEU A 5 -63.10 -35.97 -7.00
C LEU A 5 -63.00 -35.53 -5.50
N VAL A 6 -62.86 -34.26 -5.21
CA VAL A 6 -63.84 -33.19 -4.92
C VAL A 6 -64.39 -33.18 -3.50
N ALA A 7 -64.26 -32.12 -2.78
CA ALA A 7 -65.30 -31.45 -2.02
C ALA A 7 -64.95 -30.01 -1.58
N ALA A 8 -65.77 -29.06 -1.96
CA ALA A 8 -65.87 -27.68 -1.51
C ALA A 8 -66.94 -27.56 -0.42
N ALA A 9 -66.81 -26.60 0.47
CA ALA A 9 -67.89 -25.98 1.24
C ALA A 9 -67.35 -24.65 1.82
N ILE A 10 -67.65 -23.49 1.36
CA ILE A 10 -68.83 -22.59 1.43
C ILE A 10 -69.11 -22.04 2.84
N LEU A 11 -68.85 -20.73 2.95
CA LEU A 11 -69.62 -19.61 3.51
C LEU A 11 -69.90 -19.51 5.00
N SER A 12 -69.54 -18.38 5.61
CA SER A 12 -70.50 -17.48 6.27
C SER A 12 -69.88 -16.09 6.53
N LEU A 13 -70.54 -15.07 5.95
CA LEU A 13 -70.40 -13.65 6.28
C LEU A 13 -71.01 -13.37 7.66
N ALA A 14 -70.42 -12.47 8.41
CA ALA A 14 -71.11 -11.59 9.33
C ALA A 14 -70.47 -10.20 9.31
N LEU A 15 -71.20 -9.24 8.74
CA LEU A 15 -70.99 -7.79 8.92
C LEU A 15 -71.53 -7.35 10.29
N THR A 16 -70.76 -6.57 11.02
CA THR A 16 -71.32 -5.56 11.91
C THR A 16 -70.48 -4.31 11.85
N ALA A 17 -71.14 -3.21 11.62
CA ALA A 17 -70.61 -1.87 11.42
C ALA A 17 -70.58 -1.07 12.73
N CYS A 18 -69.87 0.06 12.68
CA CYS A 18 -69.94 1.30 13.44
C CYS A 18 -69.05 1.47 14.68
N GLY A 19 -68.22 2.54 14.60
CA GLY A 19 -67.75 3.31 15.74
C GLY A 19 -66.41 4.00 15.47
N GLY A 20 -66.46 5.32 15.15
CA GLY A 20 -65.29 6.13 14.81
C GLY A 20 -64.35 6.39 15.97
N GLY A 21 -63.14 6.72 15.63
CA GLY A 21 -62.05 7.16 16.51
C GLY A 21 -60.81 7.36 15.69
N SER A 22 -60.53 8.62 15.31
CA SER A 22 -59.28 9.01 14.65
C SER A 22 -58.13 8.96 15.65
N ASP A 23 -57.29 7.98 15.56
CA ASP A 23 -55.95 8.04 16.15
C ASP A 23 -54.92 7.73 15.06
N THR A 24 -54.25 8.79 14.62
CA THR A 24 -53.08 8.75 13.73
C THR A 24 -51.92 8.17 14.52
N ALA A 25 -51.79 6.87 14.55
CA ALA A 25 -50.59 6.21 15.02
C ALA A 25 -49.49 6.44 13.96
N ALA A 26 -48.52 7.28 14.32
CA ALA A 26 -47.30 7.44 13.58
C ALA A 26 -46.63 6.07 13.46
N GLN A 27 -46.56 5.54 12.24
CA GLN A 27 -45.70 4.37 11.94
C GLN A 27 -44.26 4.79 12.12
N THR A 28 -43.65 4.33 13.21
CA THR A 28 -42.22 4.33 13.40
C THR A 28 -41.60 3.52 12.23
N PRO A 29 -40.59 4.05 11.51
CA PRO A 29 -39.93 3.26 10.50
C PRO A 29 -39.35 2.00 11.16
N SER A 30 -39.82 0.85 10.71
CA SER A 30 -39.21 -0.44 11.06
C SER A 30 -37.75 -0.41 10.66
N ALA A 31 -36.85 -0.36 11.64
CA ALA A 31 -35.42 -0.56 11.39
C ALA A 31 -35.26 -1.86 10.58
N LYS A 32 -34.56 -1.79 9.45
CA LYS A 32 -34.13 -2.98 8.74
C LYS A 32 -33.45 -3.91 9.76
N PRO A 33 -33.72 -5.22 9.72
CA PRO A 33 -32.99 -6.15 10.58
C PRO A 33 -31.50 -5.95 10.33
N GLU A 34 -30.73 -5.68 11.38
CA GLU A 34 -29.28 -5.81 11.34
C GLU A 34 -28.98 -7.21 10.76
N ALA A 35 -28.39 -7.22 9.57
CA ALA A 35 -27.91 -8.47 9.01
C ALA A 35 -27.02 -9.13 10.06
N GLU A 36 -27.30 -10.36 10.44
CA GLU A 36 -26.43 -11.14 11.32
C GLU A 36 -24.98 -10.96 10.85
N GLN A 37 -24.18 -10.27 11.65
CA GLN A 37 -22.78 -10.00 11.31
C GLN A 37 -22.10 -11.36 11.22
N SER A 38 -21.72 -11.77 10.00
CA SER A 38 -20.94 -12.98 9.84
C SER A 38 -19.65 -12.80 10.66
N GLY A 39 -19.26 -13.77 11.47
CA GLY A 39 -18.03 -13.73 12.24
C GLY A 39 -16.76 -13.87 11.37
N LYS A 40 -16.75 -13.31 10.14
CA LYS A 40 -15.67 -13.46 9.15
C LYS A 40 -15.24 -12.14 8.55
N LEU A 41 -13.95 -12.08 8.14
CA LEU A 41 -13.37 -10.97 7.40
C LEU A 41 -12.33 -11.52 6.41
N ASN A 42 -12.53 -11.31 5.12
CA ASN A 42 -11.58 -11.69 4.08
C ASN A 42 -10.73 -10.47 3.69
N ILE A 43 -9.43 -10.57 3.90
CA ILE A 43 -8.46 -9.50 3.65
C ILE A 43 -7.57 -9.88 2.48
N TYR A 44 -7.34 -8.97 1.54
CA TYR A 44 -6.35 -9.10 0.48
C TYR A 44 -5.32 -8.01 0.65
N ASN A 45 -4.12 -8.37 1.10
CA ASN A 45 -3.11 -7.45 1.56
C ASN A 45 -1.74 -7.76 0.94
N TRP A 46 -0.77 -6.93 1.20
CA TRP A 46 0.64 -7.20 0.94
C TRP A 46 1.14 -8.34 1.85
N SER A 47 2.15 -9.08 1.39
CA SER A 47 2.81 -10.08 2.24
C SER A 47 3.57 -9.42 3.39
N ASP A 48 3.59 -10.09 4.55
CA ASP A 48 4.33 -9.64 5.75
C ASP A 48 4.00 -8.20 6.21
N TYR A 49 2.75 -7.76 6.02
CA TYR A 49 2.32 -6.37 6.19
C TYR A 49 1.44 -6.12 7.42
N VAL A 50 1.44 -7.06 8.35
CA VAL A 50 0.76 -6.98 9.65
C VAL A 50 1.42 -7.94 10.63
N ASP A 51 1.53 -7.55 11.92
CA ASP A 51 1.98 -8.46 12.98
C ASP A 51 0.90 -9.53 13.23
N PRO A 52 1.22 -10.82 13.08
CA PRO A 52 0.26 -11.91 13.33
C PRO A 52 -0.34 -11.91 14.72
N GLU A 53 0.38 -11.39 15.72
CA GLU A 53 -0.14 -11.31 17.09
C GLU A 53 -1.26 -10.26 17.22
N THR A 54 -1.19 -9.16 16.46
CA THR A 54 -2.27 -8.16 16.44
C THR A 54 -3.52 -8.71 15.76
N VAL A 55 -3.35 -9.55 14.72
CA VAL A 55 -4.46 -10.25 14.08
C VAL A 55 -5.12 -11.24 15.05
N ALA A 56 -4.34 -12.05 15.75
CA ALA A 56 -4.85 -12.98 16.76
C ALA A 56 -5.57 -12.25 17.91
N ALA A 57 -5.06 -11.09 18.33
CA ALA A 57 -5.69 -10.26 19.35
C ALA A 57 -7.04 -9.70 18.87
N PHE A 58 -7.11 -9.22 17.62
CA PHE A 58 -8.37 -8.79 16.99
C PHE A 58 -9.43 -9.90 16.98
N GLU A 59 -9.04 -11.10 16.54
CA GLU A 59 -9.94 -12.27 16.51
C GLU A 59 -10.45 -12.63 17.89
N LYS A 60 -9.55 -12.59 18.90
CA LYS A 60 -9.90 -12.88 20.30
C LYS A 60 -10.85 -11.84 20.89
N GLU A 61 -10.60 -10.56 20.61
CA GLU A 61 -11.41 -9.45 21.11
C GLU A 61 -12.81 -9.41 20.49
N THR A 62 -12.89 -9.65 19.19
CA THR A 62 -14.11 -9.38 18.41
C THR A 62 -14.92 -10.63 18.08
N GLY A 63 -14.33 -11.82 18.17
CA GLY A 63 -14.90 -13.07 17.65
C GLY A 63 -14.91 -13.17 16.13
N ILE A 64 -14.40 -12.17 15.39
CA ILE A 64 -14.34 -12.14 13.94
C ILE A 64 -13.13 -12.93 13.48
N LYS A 65 -13.33 -13.98 12.67
CA LYS A 65 -12.27 -14.77 12.07
C LYS A 65 -11.75 -14.12 10.81
N THR A 66 -10.46 -13.87 10.73
CA THR A 66 -9.81 -13.30 9.55
C THR A 66 -9.29 -14.38 8.62
N ARG A 67 -9.38 -14.14 7.33
CA ARG A 67 -8.69 -14.87 6.29
C ARG A 67 -7.92 -13.89 5.43
N SER A 68 -6.60 -14.05 5.36
CA SER A 68 -5.73 -13.21 4.55
C SER A 68 -5.21 -13.98 3.35
N ASP A 69 -5.38 -13.39 2.17
CA ASP A 69 -4.66 -13.75 0.95
C ASP A 69 -3.75 -12.57 0.57
N TYR A 70 -2.69 -12.81 -0.21
CA TYR A 70 -1.64 -11.83 -0.45
C TYR A 70 -1.44 -11.55 -1.93
N TYR A 71 -0.96 -10.33 -2.23
CA TYR A 71 -0.50 -9.93 -3.55
C TYR A 71 0.89 -9.26 -3.43
N ASP A 72 1.58 -9.21 -4.55
CA ASP A 72 2.95 -8.70 -4.69
C ASP A 72 3.04 -7.42 -5.51
N SER A 73 1.91 -7.00 -6.12
CA SER A 73 1.86 -5.79 -6.94
C SER A 73 0.47 -5.15 -6.95
N ASN A 74 0.44 -3.83 -7.11
CA ASN A 74 -0.81 -3.09 -7.27
C ASN A 74 -1.59 -3.53 -8.51
N GLU A 75 -0.90 -3.97 -9.56
CA GLU A 75 -1.49 -4.48 -10.79
C GLU A 75 -2.27 -5.78 -10.54
N THR A 76 -1.72 -6.69 -9.73
CA THR A 76 -2.40 -7.94 -9.30
C THR A 76 -3.65 -7.62 -8.48
N LEU A 77 -3.54 -6.71 -7.51
CA LEU A 77 -4.68 -6.23 -6.73
C LEU A 77 -5.76 -5.61 -7.63
N GLU A 78 -5.37 -4.69 -8.52
CA GLU A 78 -6.28 -3.98 -9.40
C GLU A 78 -7.05 -4.94 -10.33
N ALA A 79 -6.35 -5.86 -10.96
CA ALA A 79 -6.97 -6.89 -11.79
C ALA A 79 -8.04 -7.67 -11.02
N LYS A 80 -7.82 -7.91 -9.72
CA LYS A 80 -8.74 -8.64 -8.85
C LYS A 80 -9.98 -7.81 -8.50
N VAL A 81 -9.81 -6.57 -8.02
CA VAL A 81 -10.94 -5.75 -7.55
C VAL A 81 -11.80 -5.21 -8.69
N LEU A 82 -11.23 -4.97 -9.88
CA LEU A 82 -11.97 -4.50 -11.05
C LEU A 82 -12.95 -5.55 -11.60
N THR A 83 -12.80 -6.83 -11.26
CA THR A 83 -13.78 -7.86 -11.65
C THR A 83 -15.16 -7.64 -11.03
N GLY A 84 -15.25 -6.86 -9.91
CA GLY A 84 -16.47 -6.71 -9.12
C GLY A 84 -16.93 -8.00 -8.44
N LYS A 85 -16.07 -9.02 -8.38
CA LYS A 85 -16.22 -10.28 -7.68
C LYS A 85 -14.91 -10.66 -7.04
N SER A 86 -14.38 -9.75 -6.24
CA SER A 86 -13.06 -9.91 -5.61
C SER A 86 -13.06 -11.06 -4.60
N GLY A 87 -14.15 -11.21 -3.86
CA GLY A 87 -14.29 -12.17 -2.76
C GLY A 87 -13.65 -11.67 -1.46
N TYR A 88 -13.24 -10.41 -1.42
CA TYR A 88 -12.60 -9.79 -0.26
C TYR A 88 -13.46 -8.67 0.32
N ASP A 89 -13.25 -8.41 1.61
CA ASP A 89 -13.95 -7.36 2.36
C ASP A 89 -13.04 -6.15 2.60
N LEU A 90 -11.73 -6.34 2.54
CA LEU A 90 -10.73 -5.31 2.79
C LEU A 90 -9.51 -5.52 1.89
N THR A 91 -8.96 -4.42 1.37
CA THR A 91 -7.71 -4.39 0.58
C THR A 91 -6.87 -3.19 0.96
N ALA A 92 -5.59 -3.17 0.58
CA ALA A 92 -4.66 -2.09 0.92
C ALA A 92 -3.87 -1.56 -0.30
N PRO A 93 -4.53 -0.91 -1.30
CA PRO A 93 -3.83 -0.35 -2.45
C PRO A 93 -2.96 0.85 -2.08
N SER A 94 -1.92 1.07 -2.89
CA SER A 94 -1.07 2.26 -2.81
C SER A 94 -1.73 3.48 -3.46
N ILE A 95 -1.39 4.67 -2.97
CA ILE A 95 -1.92 5.98 -3.40
C ILE A 95 -1.92 6.15 -4.93
N ALA A 96 -0.90 5.65 -5.62
CA ALA A 96 -0.77 5.74 -7.08
C ALA A 96 -1.94 5.07 -7.84
N ASN A 97 -2.63 4.10 -7.22
CA ASN A 97 -3.72 3.33 -7.82
C ASN A 97 -5.10 3.74 -7.29
N VAL A 98 -5.17 4.32 -6.09
CA VAL A 98 -6.43 4.66 -5.39
C VAL A 98 -7.38 5.46 -6.28
N GLY A 99 -6.94 6.61 -6.80
CA GLY A 99 -7.82 7.49 -7.57
C GLY A 99 -8.38 6.83 -8.84
N ARG A 100 -7.60 5.99 -9.53
CA ARG A 100 -8.05 5.25 -10.72
C ARG A 100 -9.06 4.18 -10.36
N GLN A 101 -8.82 3.44 -9.30
CA GLN A 101 -9.68 2.37 -8.83
C GLN A 101 -11.02 2.92 -8.28
N ILE A 102 -11.01 4.10 -7.62
CA ILE A 102 -12.23 4.81 -7.22
C ILE A 102 -13.06 5.20 -8.45
N LYS A 103 -12.43 5.84 -9.45
CA LYS A 103 -13.09 6.24 -10.71
C LYS A 103 -13.68 5.04 -11.46
N ALA A 104 -13.05 3.90 -11.39
CA ALA A 104 -13.54 2.65 -11.97
C ALA A 104 -14.67 1.99 -11.14
N GLY A 105 -15.04 2.56 -9.99
CA GLY A 105 -16.09 2.06 -9.12
C GLY A 105 -15.74 0.71 -8.45
N ALA A 106 -14.46 0.46 -8.17
CA ALA A 106 -14.00 -0.76 -7.53
C ALA A 106 -14.33 -0.81 -6.03
N TYR A 107 -14.50 0.35 -5.40
CA TYR A 107 -14.66 0.50 -3.96
C TYR A 107 -15.95 1.22 -3.58
N GLN A 108 -16.37 1.02 -2.36
CA GLN A 108 -17.47 1.74 -1.73
C GLN A 108 -16.94 2.77 -0.72
N LYS A 109 -17.76 3.77 -0.40
CA LYS A 109 -17.40 4.81 0.57
C LYS A 109 -17.27 4.23 1.98
N ILE A 110 -16.32 4.79 2.72
CA ILE A 110 -16.11 4.50 4.14
C ILE A 110 -17.13 5.26 4.98
N ASP A 111 -17.74 4.61 5.94
CA ASP A 111 -18.51 5.24 7.00
C ASP A 111 -17.59 5.59 8.18
N LYS A 112 -17.13 6.84 8.20
CA LYS A 112 -16.23 7.34 9.24
C LYS A 112 -16.83 7.26 10.66
N ALA A 113 -18.16 7.22 10.78
CA ALA A 113 -18.82 7.09 12.09
C ALA A 113 -18.56 5.69 12.72
N GLN A 114 -18.25 4.69 11.89
CA GLN A 114 -17.87 3.35 12.33
C GLN A 114 -16.37 3.21 12.64
N ILE A 115 -15.60 4.30 12.57
CA ILE A 115 -14.14 4.31 12.81
C ILE A 115 -13.84 5.38 13.89
N PRO A 116 -14.12 5.12 15.18
CA PRO A 116 -13.85 6.05 16.27
C PRO A 116 -12.43 6.60 16.31
N HIS A 117 -11.43 5.78 15.94
CA HIS A 117 -10.02 6.17 15.90
C HIS A 117 -9.57 6.87 14.61
N TYR A 118 -10.52 7.25 13.70
CA TYR A 118 -10.18 7.98 12.48
C TYR A 118 -9.40 9.28 12.73
N GLY A 119 -9.69 9.94 13.87
CA GLY A 119 -8.99 11.16 14.29
C GLY A 119 -7.50 10.97 14.63
N ASN A 120 -7.04 9.73 14.78
CA ASN A 120 -5.61 9.41 15.02
C ASN A 120 -4.76 9.51 13.75
N ILE A 121 -5.38 9.49 12.57
CA ILE A 121 -4.65 9.55 11.30
C ILE A 121 -3.91 10.89 11.19
N ASP A 122 -2.66 10.82 10.74
CA ASP A 122 -1.86 12.02 10.49
C ASP A 122 -2.54 12.91 9.43
N LYS A 123 -2.71 14.18 9.80
CA LYS A 123 -3.42 15.16 8.94
C LYS A 123 -2.69 15.44 7.64
N ASP A 124 -1.36 15.33 7.63
CA ASP A 124 -0.57 15.53 6.43
C ASP A 124 -0.81 14.39 5.43
N LEU A 125 -0.95 13.14 5.92
CA LEU A 125 -1.36 12.01 5.07
C LEU A 125 -2.76 12.20 4.50
N LEU A 126 -3.74 12.61 5.33
CA LEU A 126 -5.10 12.89 4.83
C LEU A 126 -5.10 13.99 3.77
N LYS A 127 -4.27 15.03 3.96
CA LYS A 127 -4.12 16.10 2.97
C LYS A 127 -3.48 15.60 1.67
N MET A 128 -2.51 14.69 1.76
CA MET A 128 -1.92 14.05 0.58
C MET A 128 -2.95 13.22 -0.19
N MET A 129 -3.80 12.48 0.53
CA MET A 129 -4.84 11.64 -0.08
C MET A 129 -5.92 12.44 -0.79
N GLU A 130 -6.17 13.71 -0.45
CA GLU A 130 -7.12 14.59 -1.14
C GLU A 130 -6.89 14.68 -2.65
N ALA A 131 -5.66 14.52 -3.11
CA ALA A 131 -5.34 14.53 -4.54
C ALA A 131 -5.92 13.34 -5.30
N VAL A 132 -6.16 12.22 -4.64
CA VAL A 132 -6.63 10.95 -5.24
C VAL A 132 -8.02 10.54 -4.74
N ASP A 133 -8.39 10.97 -3.55
CA ASP A 133 -9.66 10.69 -2.87
C ASP A 133 -10.19 11.98 -2.21
N PRO A 134 -10.79 12.89 -2.98
CA PRO A 134 -11.33 14.16 -2.46
C PRO A 134 -12.32 13.92 -1.30
N GLY A 135 -12.07 14.58 -0.16
CA GLY A 135 -12.84 14.39 1.06
C GLY A 135 -12.47 13.13 1.86
N ASN A 136 -11.48 12.38 1.42
CA ASN A 136 -11.07 11.11 2.04
C ASN A 136 -12.27 10.19 2.28
N GLU A 137 -13.05 9.96 1.22
CA GLU A 137 -14.33 9.24 1.32
C GLU A 137 -14.20 7.72 1.17
N TYR A 138 -13.11 7.22 0.56
CA TYR A 138 -12.95 5.80 0.21
C TYR A 138 -11.75 5.13 0.86
N ALA A 139 -10.68 5.87 1.10
CA ALA A 139 -9.39 5.35 1.53
C ALA A 139 -9.06 5.77 2.96
N VAL A 140 -8.61 4.83 3.78
CA VAL A 140 -8.13 5.08 5.14
C VAL A 140 -6.65 4.77 5.19
N PRO A 141 -5.75 5.76 5.28
CA PRO A 141 -4.31 5.53 5.40
C PRO A 141 -3.96 4.51 6.48
N TYR A 142 -3.10 3.55 6.14
CA TYR A 142 -2.67 2.46 7.01
C TYR A 142 -1.19 2.58 7.35
N PHE A 143 -0.33 2.46 6.33
CA PHE A 143 1.10 2.73 6.42
C PHE A 143 1.54 3.69 5.33
N TRP A 144 2.66 4.34 5.56
CA TRP A 144 3.35 5.15 4.58
C TRP A 144 4.86 4.96 4.68
N GLY A 145 5.56 5.32 3.63
CA GLY A 145 6.99 5.17 3.58
C GLY A 145 7.59 5.82 2.34
N ILE A 146 8.86 5.49 2.11
CA ILE A 146 9.64 6.06 1.02
C ILE A 146 10.19 4.99 0.09
N ASN A 147 10.30 5.34 -1.19
CA ASN A 147 11.11 4.65 -2.17
C ASN A 147 12.51 5.25 -2.16
N THR A 148 13.48 4.49 -1.72
CA THR A 148 14.86 4.95 -1.55
C THR A 148 15.85 3.90 -2.01
N LEU A 149 17.09 3.98 -1.57
CA LEU A 149 18.11 2.98 -1.86
C LEU A 149 18.87 2.58 -0.59
N ALA A 150 19.38 1.36 -0.59
CA ALA A 150 20.35 0.89 0.40
C ALA A 150 21.62 0.42 -0.27
N ILE A 151 22.71 0.42 0.50
CA ILE A 151 24.01 -0.03 0.07
C ILE A 151 24.59 -1.04 1.06
N ASN A 152 25.34 -2.01 0.55
CA ASN A 152 26.31 -2.75 1.34
C ASN A 152 27.58 -1.87 1.46
N THR A 153 27.75 -1.26 2.63
CA THR A 153 28.76 -0.23 2.87
C THR A 153 30.16 -0.69 2.46
N ARG A 154 30.57 -1.88 2.90
CA ARG A 154 31.91 -2.42 2.62
C ARG A 154 32.13 -2.71 1.13
N GLN A 155 31.13 -3.27 0.46
CA GLN A 155 31.24 -3.59 -0.97
C GLN A 155 31.29 -2.31 -1.82
N VAL A 156 30.45 -1.33 -1.50
CA VAL A 156 30.45 -0.03 -2.20
C VAL A 156 31.75 0.72 -1.99
N GLN A 157 32.25 0.82 -0.75
CA GLN A 157 33.54 1.44 -0.46
C GLN A 157 34.70 0.78 -1.23
N LYS A 158 34.71 -0.57 -1.25
CA LYS A 158 35.69 -1.33 -2.02
C LYS A 158 35.59 -1.04 -3.52
N ALA A 159 34.39 -1.00 -4.07
CA ALA A 159 34.16 -0.77 -5.50
C ALA A 159 34.49 0.67 -5.91
N LEU A 160 34.20 1.65 -5.07
CA LEU A 160 34.49 3.06 -5.31
C LEU A 160 35.96 3.42 -5.02
N GLY A 161 36.64 2.63 -4.18
CA GLY A 161 37.99 2.95 -3.71
C GLY A 161 38.04 4.07 -2.67
N THR A 162 36.89 4.42 -2.07
CA THR A 162 36.75 5.49 -1.08
C THR A 162 35.54 5.22 -0.18
N ASP A 163 35.54 5.79 1.02
CA ASP A 163 34.41 5.80 1.97
C ASP A 163 33.42 6.94 1.71
N LYS A 164 33.78 7.88 0.83
CA LYS A 164 32.92 9.01 0.46
C LYS A 164 31.92 8.59 -0.60
N LEU A 165 30.64 8.78 -0.29
CA LEU A 165 29.55 8.63 -1.26
C LEU A 165 29.46 9.88 -2.14
N PRO A 166 28.82 9.77 -3.34
CA PRO A 166 28.51 10.94 -4.14
C PRO A 166 27.61 11.91 -3.38
N GLU A 167 27.65 13.17 -3.75
CA GLU A 167 26.82 14.22 -3.13
C GLU A 167 25.33 13.95 -3.33
N ASN A 168 24.95 13.47 -4.51
CA ASN A 168 23.64 12.90 -4.79
C ASN A 168 23.76 11.38 -4.75
N GLU A 169 23.26 10.76 -3.70
CA GLU A 169 23.38 9.31 -3.52
C GLU A 169 22.67 8.50 -4.62
N TRP A 170 21.70 9.10 -5.34
CA TRP A 170 21.09 8.48 -6.52
C TRP A 170 22.08 8.20 -7.65
N ASP A 171 23.23 8.88 -7.68
CA ASP A 171 24.31 8.62 -8.64
C ASP A 171 24.80 7.17 -8.56
N LEU A 172 24.75 6.55 -7.39
CA LEU A 172 25.15 5.14 -7.21
C LEU A 172 24.38 4.18 -8.10
N VAL A 173 23.17 4.57 -8.51
CA VAL A 173 22.26 3.70 -9.25
C VAL A 173 21.86 4.26 -10.62
N PHE A 174 22.05 5.56 -10.87
CA PHE A 174 21.63 6.20 -12.14
C PHE A 174 22.78 6.80 -12.97
N ASN A 175 23.93 7.06 -12.36
CA ASN A 175 25.08 7.65 -13.07
C ASN A 175 26.04 6.56 -13.55
N PRO A 176 26.33 6.46 -14.87
CA PRO A 176 27.24 5.45 -15.42
C PRO A 176 28.64 5.40 -14.79
N GLU A 177 29.14 6.54 -14.31
CA GLU A 177 30.45 6.60 -13.64
C GLU A 177 30.50 5.75 -12.36
N TYR A 178 29.39 5.70 -11.61
CA TYR A 178 29.27 4.95 -10.38
C TYR A 178 28.75 3.53 -10.63
N THR A 179 27.74 3.37 -11.47
CA THR A 179 27.14 2.05 -11.73
C THR A 179 28.13 1.09 -12.35
N ALA A 180 29.02 1.56 -13.25
CA ALA A 180 30.08 0.73 -13.82
C ALA A 180 31.04 0.16 -12.77
N LYS A 181 31.33 0.91 -11.71
CA LYS A 181 32.15 0.45 -10.58
C LYS A 181 31.41 -0.60 -9.72
N LEU A 182 30.09 -0.42 -9.56
CA LEU A 182 29.23 -1.31 -8.77
C LEU A 182 28.75 -2.56 -9.52
N LYS A 183 28.98 -2.64 -10.83
CA LYS A 183 28.57 -3.76 -11.68
C LYS A 183 28.95 -5.14 -11.15
N SER A 184 30.20 -5.26 -10.64
CA SER A 184 30.72 -6.55 -10.17
C SER A 184 30.04 -7.08 -8.93
N CYS A 185 29.55 -6.20 -8.04
CA CYS A 185 28.81 -6.57 -6.83
C CYS A 185 27.30 -6.51 -6.98
N GLY A 186 26.80 -5.81 -8.01
CA GLY A 186 25.43 -5.86 -8.45
C GLY A 186 24.52 -4.78 -7.89
N ILE A 187 23.64 -4.29 -8.78
CA ILE A 187 22.61 -3.28 -8.48
C ILE A 187 21.24 -3.92 -8.73
N SER A 188 20.26 -3.65 -7.87
CA SER A 188 18.86 -4.02 -8.09
C SER A 188 17.98 -2.78 -8.28
N TYR A 189 17.07 -2.86 -9.24
CA TYR A 189 15.99 -1.90 -9.45
C TYR A 189 14.65 -2.54 -9.07
N PHE A 190 13.61 -1.73 -8.79
CA PHE A 190 12.24 -2.23 -8.74
C PHE A 190 11.86 -2.97 -10.02
N ASP A 191 11.00 -3.96 -9.94
CA ASP A 191 10.34 -4.54 -11.10
C ASP A 191 8.96 -3.89 -11.33
N SER A 192 8.94 -2.57 -11.31
CA SER A 192 7.72 -1.78 -11.51
C SER A 192 8.04 -0.48 -12.25
N ALA A 193 7.39 -0.28 -13.39
CA ALA A 193 7.50 0.97 -14.15
C ALA A 193 6.93 2.16 -13.37
N ILE A 194 5.85 1.92 -12.61
CA ILE A 194 5.14 2.94 -11.85
C ILE A 194 6.01 3.49 -10.70
N GLU A 195 6.83 2.65 -10.11
CA GLU A 195 7.76 3.04 -9.04
C GLU A 195 9.07 3.61 -9.59
N GLN A 196 9.62 2.98 -10.62
CA GLN A 196 10.98 3.25 -11.08
C GLN A 196 11.08 4.52 -11.95
N ILE A 197 10.12 4.75 -12.87
CA ILE A 197 10.16 5.91 -13.77
C ILE A 197 10.05 7.24 -13.02
N PRO A 198 9.19 7.43 -12.01
CA PRO A 198 9.16 8.65 -11.21
C PRO A 198 10.47 8.98 -10.51
N LEU A 199 11.18 7.97 -9.97
CA LEU A 199 12.51 8.16 -9.36
C LEU A 199 13.52 8.64 -10.40
N ALA A 200 13.50 8.07 -11.60
CA ALA A 200 14.38 8.48 -12.69
C ALA A 200 14.06 9.89 -13.20
N LEU A 201 12.77 10.26 -13.29
CA LEU A 201 12.36 11.63 -13.63
C LEU A 201 12.84 12.62 -12.58
N HIS A 202 12.66 12.31 -11.30
CA HIS A 202 13.14 13.14 -10.20
C HIS A 202 14.65 13.33 -10.25
N TYR A 203 15.40 12.26 -10.46
CA TYR A 203 16.86 12.33 -10.63
C TYR A 203 17.28 13.24 -11.78
N LEU A 204 16.54 13.29 -12.88
CA LEU A 204 16.75 14.17 -14.03
C LEU A 204 16.29 15.63 -13.78
N GLY A 205 15.76 15.95 -12.60
CA GLY A 205 15.21 17.27 -12.30
C GLY A 205 13.91 17.59 -13.03
N LYS A 206 13.20 16.54 -13.50
CA LYS A 206 11.89 16.64 -14.14
C LYS A 206 10.78 16.41 -13.13
N ASP A 207 9.54 16.80 -13.48
CA ASP A 207 8.38 16.47 -12.69
C ASP A 207 8.23 14.93 -12.60
N PRO A 208 8.34 14.31 -11.40
CA PRO A 208 8.16 12.87 -11.21
C PRO A 208 6.79 12.37 -11.69
N ASN A 209 5.83 13.28 -11.75
CA ASN A 209 4.46 13.01 -12.19
C ASN A 209 4.21 13.40 -13.64
N SER A 210 5.25 13.73 -14.41
CA SER A 210 5.10 14.05 -15.84
C SER A 210 4.44 12.90 -16.61
N GLU A 211 3.43 13.25 -17.41
CA GLU A 211 2.80 12.37 -18.39
C GLU A 211 3.26 12.67 -19.82
N ASN A 212 4.21 13.63 -19.98
CA ASN A 212 4.79 13.95 -21.28
C ASN A 212 5.60 12.75 -21.79
N PRO A 213 5.29 12.20 -22.99
CA PRO A 213 6.01 11.07 -23.57
C PRO A 213 7.52 11.28 -23.69
N GLU A 214 7.98 12.51 -23.96
CA GLU A 214 9.40 12.82 -24.09
C GLU A 214 10.12 12.75 -22.73
N ASP A 215 9.47 13.15 -21.63
CA ASP A 215 10.02 13.02 -20.28
C ASP A 215 10.13 11.56 -19.87
N ILE A 216 9.07 10.78 -20.08
CA ILE A 216 9.05 9.35 -19.77
C ILE A 216 10.15 8.64 -20.56
N LYS A 217 10.28 8.99 -21.86
CA LYS A 217 11.34 8.44 -22.70
C LYS A 217 12.74 8.83 -22.20
N ALA A 218 12.96 10.09 -21.83
CA ALA A 218 14.24 10.55 -21.30
C ALA A 218 14.64 9.79 -20.04
N ALA A 219 13.70 9.55 -19.11
CA ALA A 219 13.94 8.76 -17.91
C ALA A 219 14.34 7.31 -18.23
N VAL A 220 13.64 6.68 -19.18
CA VAL A 220 13.97 5.31 -19.60
C VAL A 220 15.29 5.25 -20.35
N ASP A 221 15.59 6.21 -21.23
CA ASP A 221 16.87 6.25 -21.98
C ASP A 221 18.07 6.48 -21.03
N MET A 222 17.91 7.29 -19.98
CA MET A 222 18.92 7.41 -18.94
C MET A 222 19.17 6.06 -18.25
N MET A 223 18.12 5.35 -17.86
CA MET A 223 18.25 4.02 -17.25
C MET A 223 18.83 2.97 -18.23
N LYS A 224 18.57 3.10 -19.54
CA LYS A 224 19.18 2.23 -20.56
C LYS A 224 20.69 2.38 -20.61
N ALA A 225 21.23 3.57 -20.39
CA ALA A 225 22.68 3.81 -20.37
C ALA A 225 23.39 2.99 -19.29
N VAL A 226 22.70 2.68 -18.18
CA VAL A 226 23.23 1.90 -17.06
C VAL A 226 22.66 0.48 -16.97
N ARG A 227 21.79 0.08 -17.92
CA ARG A 227 21.09 -1.22 -17.89
C ARG A 227 22.05 -2.41 -17.77
N GLY A 228 23.20 -2.34 -18.43
CA GLY A 228 24.22 -3.40 -18.41
C GLY A 228 24.89 -3.62 -17.04
N ASP A 229 24.70 -2.67 -16.12
CA ASP A 229 25.24 -2.70 -14.75
C ASP A 229 24.20 -3.16 -13.73
N VAL A 230 22.91 -3.15 -14.12
CA VAL A 230 21.81 -3.63 -13.27
C VAL A 230 21.74 -5.15 -13.34
N LYS A 231 22.00 -5.80 -12.22
CA LYS A 231 22.02 -7.26 -12.07
C LYS A 231 20.60 -7.84 -12.00
N ARG A 232 19.68 -7.13 -11.36
CA ARG A 232 18.35 -7.65 -11.05
C ARG A 232 17.25 -6.59 -11.14
N PHE A 233 16.05 -7.03 -11.52
CA PHE A 233 14.81 -6.30 -11.34
C PHE A 233 13.93 -7.11 -10.38
N SER A 234 13.55 -6.51 -9.26
CA SER A 234 12.76 -7.19 -8.23
C SER A 234 12.10 -6.19 -7.31
N SER A 235 10.86 -6.43 -6.92
CA SER A 235 10.13 -5.61 -5.95
C SER A 235 10.08 -6.20 -4.53
N SER A 236 10.69 -7.38 -4.31
CA SER A 236 10.80 -8.02 -2.98
C SER A 236 12.09 -8.83 -2.79
N GLY A 237 12.51 -9.57 -3.80
CA GLY A 237 13.68 -10.47 -3.68
C GLY A 237 15.04 -9.77 -3.43
N TYR A 238 15.09 -8.43 -3.56
CA TYR A 238 16.27 -7.66 -3.19
C TYR A 238 16.54 -7.67 -1.68
N ILE A 239 15.53 -7.94 -0.85
CA ILE A 239 15.66 -8.02 0.62
C ILE A 239 16.68 -9.10 0.99
N ASP A 240 16.43 -10.32 0.53
CA ASP A 240 17.31 -11.47 0.83
C ASP A 240 18.67 -11.33 0.14
N ASP A 241 18.70 -10.80 -1.10
CA ASP A 241 19.96 -10.59 -1.81
C ASP A 241 20.85 -9.55 -1.14
N MET A 242 20.27 -8.47 -0.61
CA MET A 242 21.02 -7.49 0.18
C MET A 242 21.51 -8.09 1.49
N ALA A 243 20.63 -8.78 2.23
CA ALA A 243 20.97 -9.41 3.51
C ALA A 243 22.08 -10.48 3.36
N ALA A 244 22.09 -11.21 2.25
CA ALA A 244 23.12 -12.20 1.94
C ALA A 244 24.41 -11.61 1.35
N GLY A 245 24.45 -10.29 1.04
CA GLY A 245 25.59 -9.64 0.41
C GLY A 245 25.74 -9.92 -1.09
N ASN A 246 24.69 -10.38 -1.76
CA ASN A 246 24.66 -10.65 -3.19
C ASN A 246 24.48 -9.38 -4.05
N LEU A 247 24.12 -8.26 -3.42
CA LEU A 247 23.97 -6.95 -4.01
C LEU A 247 24.74 -5.90 -3.21
N CYS A 248 25.32 -4.93 -3.90
CA CYS A 248 25.97 -3.80 -3.25
C CYS A 248 25.07 -2.57 -3.18
N ALA A 249 24.07 -2.46 -4.04
CA ALA A 249 23.07 -1.41 -3.98
C ALA A 249 21.71 -1.93 -4.45
N ALA A 250 20.65 -1.46 -3.82
CA ALA A 250 19.27 -1.75 -4.24
C ALA A 250 18.39 -0.54 -4.07
N ILE A 251 17.58 -0.22 -5.09
CA ILE A 251 16.42 0.64 -4.94
C ILE A 251 15.31 -0.23 -4.35
N GLY A 252 14.68 0.27 -3.28
CA GLY A 252 13.68 -0.51 -2.53
C GLY A 252 12.76 0.37 -1.70
N TYR A 253 11.78 -0.25 -1.08
CA TYR A 253 10.95 0.38 -0.06
C TYR A 253 11.74 0.50 1.24
N GLY A 254 11.66 1.65 1.90
CA GLY A 254 12.48 1.95 3.08
C GLY A 254 12.39 0.89 4.18
N GLY A 255 11.18 0.39 4.50
CA GLY A 255 10.99 -0.67 5.48
C GLY A 255 11.63 -1.98 5.07
N ASP A 256 11.45 -2.41 3.83
CA ASP A 256 12.05 -3.64 3.30
C ASP A 256 13.59 -3.57 3.35
N LEU A 257 14.17 -2.41 3.05
CA LEU A 257 15.61 -2.20 3.14
C LEU A 257 16.09 -2.26 4.59
N ASN A 258 15.28 -1.84 5.56
CA ASN A 258 15.54 -2.00 6.99
C ASN A 258 15.37 -3.46 7.43
N ILE A 259 14.41 -4.21 6.87
CA ILE A 259 14.32 -5.67 7.08
C ILE A 259 15.59 -6.36 6.58
N ALA A 260 16.08 -5.99 5.39
CA ALA A 260 17.33 -6.53 4.87
C ALA A 260 18.53 -6.25 5.80
N LYS A 261 18.60 -5.03 6.34
CA LYS A 261 19.61 -4.62 7.33
C LYS A 261 19.53 -5.49 8.59
N THR A 262 18.35 -5.64 9.18
CA THR A 262 18.14 -6.47 10.37
C THR A 262 18.51 -7.93 10.12
N ARG A 263 18.10 -8.52 8.99
CA ARG A 263 18.47 -9.90 8.62
C ARG A 263 19.98 -10.07 8.47
N ALA A 264 20.68 -9.08 7.91
CA ALA A 264 22.15 -9.15 7.81
C ALA A 264 22.83 -9.07 9.18
N GLU A 265 22.33 -8.23 10.08
CA GLU A 265 22.81 -8.11 11.46
C GLU A 265 22.61 -9.41 12.23
N GLU A 266 21.41 -10.01 12.14
CA GLU A 266 21.07 -11.28 12.80
C GLU A 266 21.89 -12.47 12.25
N ALA A 267 22.13 -12.49 10.95
CA ALA A 267 22.95 -13.52 10.32
C ALA A 267 24.44 -13.43 10.69
N ALA A 268 24.89 -12.30 11.22
CA ALA A 268 26.27 -12.02 11.60
C ALA A 268 27.31 -12.42 10.50
N ASN A 269 26.90 -12.27 9.22
CA ASN A 269 27.68 -12.72 8.05
C ASN A 269 28.69 -11.68 7.57
N GLY A 270 28.86 -10.56 8.29
CA GLY A 270 29.76 -9.48 7.95
C GLY A 270 29.23 -8.50 6.90
N VAL A 271 27.98 -8.66 6.46
CA VAL A 271 27.28 -7.70 5.60
C VAL A 271 26.84 -6.50 6.47
N GLU A 272 27.15 -5.30 5.97
CA GLU A 272 26.77 -4.05 6.63
C GLU A 272 25.91 -3.21 5.69
N ILE A 273 24.61 -3.13 5.97
CA ILE A 273 23.65 -2.41 5.14
C ILE A 273 23.39 -1.04 5.73
N LYS A 274 23.44 -0.01 4.87
CA LYS A 274 23.01 1.35 5.18
C LYS A 274 21.87 1.75 4.25
N VAL A 275 20.72 2.05 4.82
CA VAL A 275 19.62 2.67 4.10
C VAL A 275 19.92 4.15 3.97
N LEU A 276 19.85 4.68 2.75
CA LEU A 276 20.16 6.07 2.44
C LEU A 276 18.88 6.90 2.32
N THR A 277 19.00 8.18 2.61
CA THR A 277 17.94 9.18 2.42
C THR A 277 18.49 10.31 1.57
N PRO A 278 18.55 10.15 0.23
CA PRO A 278 19.15 11.12 -0.66
C PRO A 278 18.65 12.54 -0.43
N LYS A 279 19.58 13.46 -0.27
CA LYS A 279 19.29 14.87 0.05
C LYS A 279 18.48 15.60 -1.02
N THR A 280 18.43 15.05 -2.23
CA THR A 280 17.65 15.59 -3.35
C THR A 280 16.17 15.18 -3.27
N GLY A 281 15.79 14.28 -2.36
CA GLY A 281 14.43 13.79 -2.16
C GLY A 281 14.25 12.35 -2.60
N VAL A 282 13.10 11.80 -2.24
CA VAL A 282 12.70 10.39 -2.44
C VAL A 282 11.25 10.31 -2.90
N GLY A 283 10.83 9.15 -3.42
CA GLY A 283 9.41 8.89 -3.65
C GLY A 283 8.70 8.59 -2.31
N VAL A 284 7.51 9.15 -2.13
CA VAL A 284 6.66 8.89 -0.96
C VAL A 284 5.43 8.12 -1.42
N TRP A 285 5.07 7.08 -0.70
CA TRP A 285 3.85 6.31 -0.93
C TRP A 285 3.02 6.22 0.35
N VAL A 286 1.72 6.02 0.16
CA VAL A 286 0.74 5.79 1.23
C VAL A 286 -0.12 4.61 0.81
N ASP A 287 -0.15 3.57 1.62
CA ASP A 287 -1.07 2.45 1.45
C ASP A 287 -2.29 2.68 2.33
N SER A 288 -3.45 2.42 1.78
CA SER A 288 -4.70 2.74 2.45
C SER A 288 -5.65 1.56 2.42
N PHE A 289 -6.29 1.29 3.54
CA PHE A 289 -7.39 0.34 3.56
C PHE A 289 -8.57 0.88 2.77
N MET A 290 -9.12 0.01 1.92
CA MET A 290 -10.29 0.28 1.11
C MET A 290 -11.23 -0.91 1.11
N ILE A 291 -12.53 -0.66 1.09
CA ILE A 291 -13.57 -1.70 1.11
C ILE A 291 -14.05 -1.94 -0.33
N PRO A 292 -13.81 -3.11 -0.93
CA PRO A 292 -14.29 -3.44 -2.25
C PRO A 292 -15.80 -3.27 -2.38
N ARG A 293 -16.27 -2.88 -3.57
CA ARG A 293 -17.71 -2.68 -3.82
C ARG A 293 -18.54 -3.95 -3.57
N ASP A 294 -17.97 -5.10 -3.79
CA ASP A 294 -18.61 -6.42 -3.62
C ASP A 294 -18.40 -7.05 -2.23
N ALA A 295 -17.78 -6.31 -1.28
CA ALA A 295 -17.55 -6.78 0.08
C ALA A 295 -18.85 -7.22 0.76
N GLN A 296 -18.81 -8.37 1.43
CA GLN A 296 -19.97 -8.95 2.11
C GLN A 296 -19.98 -8.61 3.61
N ASN A 297 -18.83 -8.32 4.19
CA ASN A 297 -18.64 -8.11 5.63
C ASN A 297 -18.17 -6.68 5.92
N VAL A 298 -18.90 -5.69 5.41
CA VAL A 298 -18.52 -4.26 5.44
C VAL A 298 -18.34 -3.73 6.87
N ALA A 299 -19.23 -4.10 7.79
CA ALA A 299 -19.13 -3.68 9.19
C ALA A 299 -17.88 -4.27 9.88
N ASN A 300 -17.52 -5.53 9.56
CA ASN A 300 -16.30 -6.14 10.07
C ASN A 300 -15.04 -5.48 9.50
N ALA A 301 -15.08 -5.05 8.23
CA ALA A 301 -13.99 -4.29 7.62
C ALA A 301 -13.77 -2.94 8.33
N HIS A 302 -14.84 -2.17 8.61
CA HIS A 302 -14.74 -0.93 9.40
C HIS A 302 -14.16 -1.20 10.79
N ARG A 303 -14.59 -2.27 11.45
CA ARG A 303 -14.10 -2.65 12.77
C ARG A 303 -12.62 -3.01 12.77
N TYR A 304 -12.13 -3.68 11.72
CA TYR A 304 -10.71 -3.99 11.56
C TYR A 304 -9.90 -2.72 11.27
N ILE A 305 -10.39 -1.83 10.41
CA ILE A 305 -9.77 -0.52 10.14
C ILE A 305 -9.63 0.28 11.45
N ASP A 306 -10.71 0.39 12.23
CA ASP A 306 -10.69 1.09 13.52
C ASP A 306 -9.67 0.48 14.49
N TYR A 307 -9.65 -0.86 14.58
CA TYR A 307 -8.72 -1.59 15.42
C TYR A 307 -7.25 -1.27 15.06
N THR A 308 -6.92 -1.24 13.77
CA THR A 308 -5.55 -0.96 13.31
C THR A 308 -5.12 0.49 13.52
N LEU A 309 -6.05 1.42 13.71
CA LEU A 309 -5.77 2.82 14.03
C LEU A 309 -5.58 3.10 15.51
N ARG A 310 -5.82 2.13 16.41
CA ARG A 310 -5.48 2.26 17.82
C ARG A 310 -3.98 2.45 17.99
N PRO A 311 -3.51 3.41 18.78
CA PRO A 311 -2.09 3.74 18.88
C PRO A 311 -1.19 2.55 19.18
N GLU A 312 -1.58 1.70 20.13
CA GLU A 312 -0.83 0.52 20.56
C GLU A 312 -0.76 -0.57 19.48
N VAL A 313 -1.86 -0.76 18.73
CA VAL A 313 -1.91 -1.72 17.62
C VAL A 313 -1.08 -1.22 16.45
N ALA A 314 -1.24 0.06 16.09
CA ALA A 314 -0.50 0.70 15.02
C ALA A 314 1.01 0.71 15.30
N ALA A 315 1.43 1.01 16.55
CA ALA A 315 2.83 0.98 16.94
C ALA A 315 3.43 -0.43 16.86
N LYS A 316 2.69 -1.45 17.29
CA LYS A 316 3.13 -2.85 17.23
C LYS A 316 3.27 -3.30 15.78
N ASN A 317 2.27 -3.04 14.94
CA ASN A 317 2.33 -3.33 13.50
C ASN A 317 3.48 -2.57 12.84
N GLY A 318 3.63 -1.25 13.09
CA GLY A 318 4.70 -0.43 12.51
C GLY A 318 6.10 -0.90 12.88
N SER A 319 6.29 -1.34 14.13
CA SER A 319 7.57 -1.92 14.58
C SER A 319 7.87 -3.27 13.92
N PHE A 320 6.83 -4.09 13.70
CA PHE A 320 6.98 -5.40 13.05
C PHE A 320 7.33 -5.26 11.57
N VAL A 321 6.61 -4.39 10.83
CA VAL A 321 6.82 -4.20 9.39
C VAL A 321 7.89 -3.15 9.06
N THR A 322 8.41 -2.43 10.07
CA THR A 322 9.40 -1.35 9.92
C THR A 322 8.95 -0.20 9.02
N TYR A 323 7.64 0.11 9.04
CA TYR A 323 7.04 1.25 8.35
C TYR A 323 6.37 2.22 9.31
N ALA A 324 6.24 3.47 8.89
CA ALA A 324 5.53 4.47 9.66
C ALA A 324 4.01 4.23 9.59
N PRO A 325 3.33 3.97 10.72
CA PRO A 325 1.89 3.84 10.75
C PRO A 325 1.22 5.20 10.51
N ALA A 326 0.05 5.18 9.86
CA ALA A 326 -0.74 6.39 9.65
C ALA A 326 -1.32 6.97 10.96
N SER A 327 -1.48 6.15 11.99
CA SER A 327 -1.88 6.59 13.32
C SER A 327 -0.75 7.39 13.97
N ARG A 328 -0.90 8.73 13.99
CA ARG A 328 0.14 9.64 14.49
C ARG A 328 0.57 9.37 15.95
N PRO A 329 -0.37 9.14 16.91
CA PRO A 329 0.03 8.87 18.30
C PRO A 329 0.78 7.54 18.47
N ALA A 330 0.74 6.64 17.50
CA ALA A 330 1.50 5.40 17.53
C ALA A 330 3.01 5.64 17.56
N ARG A 331 3.50 6.72 16.95
CA ARG A 331 4.93 7.06 16.92
C ARG A 331 5.52 7.19 18.34
N GLU A 332 4.76 7.71 19.29
CA GLU A 332 5.21 7.89 20.67
C GLU A 332 5.34 6.57 21.44
N LEU A 333 4.74 5.51 20.91
CA LEU A 333 4.76 4.15 21.48
C LEU A 333 5.78 3.23 20.81
N MET A 334 6.42 3.66 19.71
CA MET A 334 7.45 2.90 19.01
C MET A 334 8.83 3.18 19.62
N ASP A 335 9.72 2.18 19.56
CA ASP A 335 11.11 2.32 20.02
C ASP A 335 11.84 3.44 19.27
N GLU A 336 12.73 4.13 19.97
CA GLU A 336 13.54 5.24 19.42
C GLU A 336 14.34 4.80 18.19
N LYS A 337 14.82 3.57 18.13
CA LYS A 337 15.53 3.01 16.97
C LYS A 337 14.74 3.11 15.67
N TYR A 338 13.38 3.09 15.73
CA TYR A 338 12.52 3.28 14.55
C TYR A 338 12.19 4.75 14.33
N THR A 339 11.85 5.48 15.40
CA THR A 339 11.36 6.86 15.31
C THR A 339 12.45 7.88 15.02
N SER A 340 13.71 7.53 15.26
CA SER A 340 14.90 8.32 14.89
C SER A 340 15.45 7.99 13.50
N ASP A 341 15.01 6.91 12.87
CA ASP A 341 15.48 6.51 11.53
C ASP A 341 14.73 7.29 10.44
N ALA A 342 15.47 8.14 9.71
CA ALA A 342 14.91 8.97 8.65
C ALA A 342 14.39 8.16 7.45
N SER A 343 14.77 6.90 7.30
CA SER A 343 14.24 6.01 6.26
C SER A 343 12.87 5.44 6.62
N ILE A 344 12.45 5.52 7.90
CA ILE A 344 11.14 5.13 8.40
C ILE A 344 10.29 6.39 8.65
N PHE A 345 10.87 7.38 9.37
CA PHE A 345 10.22 8.65 9.67
C PHE A 345 11.03 9.82 9.07
N PRO A 346 10.89 10.09 7.76
CA PRO A 346 11.58 11.17 7.08
C PRO A 346 11.38 12.51 7.80
N ASN A 347 12.47 13.27 7.91
CA ASN A 347 12.39 14.61 8.49
C ASN A 347 11.74 15.60 7.49
N LYS A 348 11.38 16.78 8.00
CA LYS A 348 10.71 17.81 7.21
C LYS A 348 11.53 18.24 5.99
N GLU A 349 12.85 18.41 6.13
CA GLU A 349 13.73 18.83 5.03
C GLU A 349 13.73 17.82 3.87
N LEU A 350 13.78 16.52 4.18
CA LEU A 350 13.69 15.46 3.18
C LEU A 350 12.31 15.46 2.51
N MET A 351 11.24 15.59 3.30
CA MET A 351 9.86 15.59 2.78
C MET A 351 9.58 16.76 1.84
N GLU A 352 10.14 17.95 2.09
CA GLU A 352 9.99 19.13 1.22
C GLU A 352 10.60 18.94 -0.17
N LYS A 353 11.60 18.06 -0.31
CA LYS A 353 12.27 17.72 -1.57
C LYS A 353 11.74 16.44 -2.19
N SER A 354 10.89 15.71 -1.48
CA SER A 354 10.33 14.44 -1.91
C SER A 354 9.05 14.65 -2.70
N PHE A 355 8.63 13.59 -3.39
CA PHE A 355 7.42 13.63 -4.22
C PHE A 355 6.53 12.43 -3.94
N ILE A 356 5.23 12.60 -4.22
CA ILE A 356 4.25 11.54 -4.17
C ILE A 356 3.93 11.12 -5.59
N VAL A 357 3.88 9.81 -5.83
CA VAL A 357 3.45 9.28 -7.11
C VAL A 357 1.95 9.49 -7.26
N SER A 358 1.57 10.33 -8.23
CA SER A 358 0.17 10.60 -8.55
C SER A 358 -0.37 9.59 -9.57
N PRO A 359 -1.70 9.34 -9.57
CA PRO A 359 -2.34 8.54 -10.60
C PRO A 359 -2.05 9.08 -12.00
N LYS A 360 -1.74 8.19 -12.93
CA LYS A 360 -1.44 8.50 -14.33
C LYS A 360 -2.62 8.15 -15.23
N SER A 361 -2.71 8.80 -16.39
CA SER A 361 -3.61 8.37 -17.46
C SER A 361 -3.26 6.96 -17.94
N ALA A 362 -4.27 6.25 -18.46
CA ALA A 362 -4.06 4.92 -19.02
C ALA A 362 -3.03 4.91 -20.17
N GLU A 363 -2.97 5.99 -20.94
CA GLU A 363 -2.03 6.17 -22.03
C GLU A 363 -0.59 6.29 -21.51
N SER A 364 -0.37 7.10 -20.49
CA SER A 364 0.92 7.28 -19.84
C SER A 364 1.42 5.99 -19.19
N VAL A 365 0.54 5.27 -18.48
CA VAL A 365 0.86 3.96 -17.89
C VAL A 365 1.26 2.96 -18.98
N LYS A 366 0.48 2.86 -20.06
CA LYS A 366 0.76 1.95 -21.17
C LYS A 366 2.11 2.25 -21.83
N LEU A 367 2.41 3.53 -22.05
CA LEU A 367 3.70 3.96 -22.60
C LEU A 367 4.84 3.58 -21.63
N GLY A 368 4.73 3.94 -20.36
CA GLY A 368 5.73 3.64 -19.34
C GLY A 368 6.03 2.15 -19.25
N VAL A 369 4.98 1.32 -19.16
CA VAL A 369 5.13 -0.15 -19.10
C VAL A 369 5.80 -0.69 -20.38
N LYS A 370 5.40 -0.21 -21.58
CA LYS A 370 6.03 -0.63 -22.84
C LYS A 370 7.54 -0.32 -22.86
N LEU A 371 7.91 0.91 -22.51
CA LEU A 371 9.31 1.34 -22.49
C LEU A 371 10.11 0.58 -21.43
N TRP A 372 9.52 0.35 -20.26
CA TRP A 372 10.09 -0.43 -19.16
C TRP A 372 10.38 -1.88 -19.55
N GLN A 373 9.44 -2.54 -20.22
CA GLN A 373 9.66 -3.90 -20.72
C GLN A 373 10.80 -3.95 -21.76
N GLY A 374 10.87 -2.93 -22.64
CA GLY A 374 11.99 -2.76 -23.56
C GLY A 374 13.33 -2.62 -22.85
N LEU A 375 13.40 -1.79 -21.82
CA LEU A 375 14.60 -1.61 -20.96
C LEU A 375 15.03 -2.94 -20.32
N LYS A 376 14.10 -3.67 -19.70
CA LYS A 376 14.39 -4.96 -19.06
C LYS A 376 14.92 -5.98 -20.06
N ALA A 377 14.38 -5.98 -21.27
CA ALA A 377 14.83 -6.86 -22.36
C ALA A 377 16.13 -6.42 -23.03
N GLY A 378 16.74 -5.30 -22.60
CA GLY A 378 17.95 -4.75 -23.20
C GLY A 378 17.74 -4.16 -24.61
N LYS A 379 16.53 -3.66 -24.92
CA LYS A 379 16.14 -3.10 -26.23
C LYS A 379 16.02 -1.58 -26.20
#